data_e7d1aa6061eddb1f18c19568ca6d9af9
#
_entry.id   e7d1aa6061eddb1f18c19568ca6d9af9
#
_cell.length_a   1.000
_cell.length_b   1.000
_cell.length_c   1.000
_cell.angle_alpha   90.00
_cell.angle_beta   90.00
_cell.angle_gamma   90.00
#
_symmetry.space_group_name_H-M   'P 1'
#
loop_
_entity.id
_entity.type
_entity.pdbx_description
1 polymer ?
#
loop_
_entity_poly.entity_id
_entity_poly.type
_entity_poly.pdbx_seq_one_letter_code
_entity_poly.pdbx_strand_id
1 'polypeptide(L)'
;MGVAFLHAMVRVGDLDAALRFFKDGLGLQEVRRSENAAGRYTLVFLAAPDDVARAGGAEPGPLPPGLPMVELTHNWDERAYAGGRNFGHLAYRVDDIYAACERFAALGVTINRPPRDGRMAFVRSPDGVSIELLQAGEPLPPREPWASAPNIGAW
;
A
#
# COMPACT_ATOMS: atom_id res chain seq x y z
N MET A 1 -22.05 -17.79 12.96
CA MET A 1 -21.97 -16.34 12.79
C MET A 1 -20.83 -16.05 11.81
N GLY A 2 -21.11 -15.43 10.68
CA GLY A 2 -20.13 -15.15 9.64
C GLY A 2 -19.66 -13.69 9.72
N VAL A 3 -18.35 -13.48 9.95
CA VAL A 3 -17.69 -12.17 9.86
C VAL A 3 -16.51 -12.35 8.89
N ALA A 4 -16.38 -11.45 7.93
CA ALA A 4 -15.27 -11.44 6.98
C ALA A 4 -14.68 -10.03 6.87
N PHE A 5 -13.35 -9.95 6.75
CA PHE A 5 -12.69 -8.68 6.46
C PHE A 5 -12.96 -8.28 5.00
N LEU A 6 -13.29 -7.01 4.77
CA LEU A 6 -13.51 -6.46 3.44
C LEU A 6 -12.38 -5.52 3.03
N HIS A 7 -12.21 -4.44 3.74
CA HIS A 7 -11.17 -3.45 3.42
C HIS A 7 -10.79 -2.61 4.64
N ALA A 8 -9.60 -2.02 4.56
CA ALA A 8 -9.21 -0.86 5.34
C ALA A 8 -9.34 0.38 4.44
N MET A 9 -9.91 1.47 4.97
CA MET A 9 -10.02 2.73 4.24
C MET A 9 -8.96 3.72 4.74
N VAL A 10 -8.30 4.37 3.79
CA VAL A 10 -7.40 5.50 4.05
C VAL A 10 -7.82 6.70 3.20
N ARG A 11 -7.74 7.90 3.79
CA ARG A 11 -7.99 9.14 3.06
C ARG A 11 -6.73 9.61 2.37
N VAL A 12 -6.89 10.14 1.16
CA VAL A 12 -5.80 10.65 0.35
C VAL A 12 -6.10 12.07 -0.13
N GLY A 13 -5.14 12.97 0.03
CA GLY A 13 -5.27 14.36 -0.37
C GLY A 13 -5.03 14.58 -1.86
N ASP A 14 -4.14 13.79 -2.46
CA ASP A 14 -3.84 13.76 -3.89
C ASP A 14 -3.99 12.33 -4.40
N LEU A 15 -5.06 12.09 -5.18
CA LEU A 15 -5.38 10.76 -5.67
C LEU A 15 -4.31 10.22 -6.63
N ASP A 16 -3.76 11.05 -7.51
CA ASP A 16 -2.76 10.62 -8.49
C ASP A 16 -1.45 10.24 -7.80
N ALA A 17 -1.01 11.03 -6.81
CA ALA A 17 0.16 10.71 -6.01
C ALA A 17 -0.03 9.41 -5.20
N ALA A 18 -1.22 9.21 -4.62
CA ALA A 18 -1.55 7.98 -3.90
C ALA A 18 -1.56 6.76 -4.84
N LEU A 19 -2.15 6.89 -6.03
CA LEU A 19 -2.19 5.80 -7.01
C LEU A 19 -0.79 5.43 -7.51
N ARG A 20 0.08 6.40 -7.76
CA ARG A 20 1.49 6.13 -8.08
C ARG A 20 2.18 5.31 -6.97
N PHE A 21 1.96 5.69 -5.73
CA PHE A 21 2.53 4.96 -4.59
C PHE A 21 1.99 3.52 -4.50
N PHE A 22 0.67 3.34 -4.47
CA PHE A 22 0.05 2.04 -4.24
C PHE A 22 0.07 1.12 -5.47
N LYS A 23 -0.07 1.67 -6.69
CA LYS A 23 -0.05 0.87 -7.93
C LYS A 23 1.37 0.69 -8.47
N ASP A 24 2.10 1.78 -8.73
CA ASP A 24 3.41 1.69 -9.38
C ASP A 24 4.50 1.28 -8.38
N GLY A 25 4.43 1.74 -7.14
CA GLY A 25 5.38 1.38 -6.08
C GLY A 25 5.11 0.00 -5.49
N LEU A 26 3.91 -0.20 -4.94
CA LEU A 26 3.56 -1.43 -4.23
C LEU A 26 3.07 -2.55 -5.17
N GLY A 27 2.56 -2.21 -6.35
CA GLY A 27 2.08 -3.19 -7.34
C GLY A 27 0.62 -3.58 -7.16
N LEU A 28 -0.19 -2.82 -6.43
CA LEU A 28 -1.61 -3.13 -6.26
C LEU A 28 -2.39 -2.91 -7.55
N GLN A 29 -3.43 -3.70 -7.73
CA GLN A 29 -4.37 -3.57 -8.84
C GLN A 29 -5.62 -2.79 -8.42
N GLU A 30 -6.07 -1.90 -9.28
CA GLU A 30 -7.38 -1.26 -9.12
C GLU A 30 -8.49 -2.24 -9.50
N VAL A 31 -9.38 -2.55 -8.56
CA VAL A 31 -10.47 -3.51 -8.74
C VAL A 31 -11.84 -2.85 -8.82
N ARG A 32 -11.96 -1.63 -8.34
CA ARG A 32 -13.19 -0.83 -8.45
C ARG A 32 -12.88 0.64 -8.28
N ARG A 33 -13.62 1.48 -8.99
CA ARG A 33 -13.64 2.94 -8.82
C ARG A 33 -15.07 3.43 -8.86
N SER A 34 -15.41 4.41 -8.04
CA SER A 34 -16.68 5.12 -8.10
C SER A 34 -16.50 6.58 -7.70
N GLU A 35 -17.36 7.43 -8.25
CA GLU A 35 -17.42 8.85 -7.92
C GLU A 35 -18.81 9.20 -7.42
N ASN A 36 -18.86 10.05 -6.41
CA ASN A 36 -20.11 10.59 -5.89
C ASN A 36 -20.06 12.12 -5.97
N ALA A 37 -20.71 12.67 -6.98
CA ALA A 37 -20.71 14.11 -7.20
C ALA A 37 -21.45 14.87 -6.09
N ALA A 38 -22.53 14.30 -5.55
CA ALA A 38 -23.29 14.93 -4.47
C ALA A 38 -22.48 14.95 -3.16
N GLY A 39 -21.76 13.88 -2.86
CA GLY A 39 -20.88 13.77 -1.69
C GLY A 39 -19.47 14.34 -1.92
N ARG A 40 -19.13 14.68 -3.16
CA ARG A 40 -17.84 15.24 -3.57
C ARG A 40 -16.65 14.38 -3.14
N TYR A 41 -16.69 13.10 -3.54
CA TYR A 41 -15.59 12.18 -3.28
C TYR A 41 -15.43 11.12 -4.38
N THR A 42 -14.24 10.58 -4.47
CA THR A 42 -13.88 9.43 -5.31
C THR A 42 -13.39 8.30 -4.41
N LEU A 43 -13.87 7.09 -4.68
CA LEU A 43 -13.41 5.86 -4.03
C LEU A 43 -12.63 5.02 -5.03
N VAL A 44 -11.47 4.52 -4.63
CA VAL A 44 -10.68 3.57 -5.41
C VAL A 44 -10.34 2.39 -4.52
N PHE A 45 -10.76 1.19 -4.93
CA PHE A 45 -10.44 -0.06 -4.24
C PHE A 45 -9.26 -0.72 -4.92
N LEU A 46 -8.23 -1.03 -4.14
CA LEU A 46 -7.00 -1.65 -4.59
C LEU A 46 -6.80 -2.99 -3.89
N ALA A 47 -6.30 -3.98 -4.60
CA ALA A 47 -5.99 -5.29 -4.05
C ALA A 47 -4.65 -5.81 -4.55
N ALA A 48 -4.01 -6.68 -3.76
CA ALA A 48 -2.77 -7.33 -4.17
C ALA A 48 -3.04 -8.34 -5.30
N PRO A 49 -2.17 -8.43 -6.32
CA PRO A 49 -2.36 -9.35 -7.45
C PRO A 49 -2.57 -10.80 -7.03
N ASP A 50 -1.81 -11.29 -6.06
CA ASP A 50 -1.93 -12.66 -5.55
C ASP A 50 -3.29 -12.90 -4.87
N ASP A 51 -3.82 -11.90 -4.17
CA ASP A 51 -5.13 -11.99 -3.54
C ASP A 51 -6.24 -12.00 -4.59
N VAL A 52 -6.11 -11.16 -5.63
CA VAL A 52 -7.02 -11.15 -6.78
C VAL A 52 -7.04 -12.52 -7.48
N ALA A 53 -5.86 -13.09 -7.76
CA ALA A 53 -5.74 -14.41 -8.38
C ALA A 53 -6.37 -15.51 -7.51
N ARG A 54 -6.12 -15.46 -6.20
CA ARG A 54 -6.67 -16.44 -5.24
C ARG A 54 -8.18 -16.33 -5.10
N ALA A 55 -8.75 -15.15 -5.28
CA ALA A 55 -10.19 -14.92 -5.26
C ALA A 55 -10.90 -15.26 -6.59
N GLY A 56 -10.16 -15.73 -7.62
CA GLY A 56 -10.71 -16.09 -8.91
C GLY A 56 -10.77 -14.96 -9.94
N GLY A 57 -10.03 -13.87 -9.69
CA GLY A 57 -9.99 -12.68 -10.54
C GLY A 57 -10.91 -11.57 -10.02
N ALA A 58 -10.77 -10.39 -10.60
CA ALA A 58 -11.63 -9.23 -10.35
C ALA A 58 -12.15 -8.71 -11.69
N GLU A 59 -13.09 -9.45 -12.27
CA GLU A 59 -13.77 -9.04 -13.50
C GLU A 59 -14.78 -7.90 -13.20
N PRO A 60 -15.22 -7.16 -14.22
CA PRO A 60 -16.27 -6.17 -14.06
C PRO A 60 -17.52 -6.81 -13.44
N GLY A 61 -17.91 -6.35 -12.26
CA GLY A 61 -19.04 -6.92 -11.54
C GLY A 61 -18.90 -6.80 -10.02
N PRO A 62 -19.63 -7.63 -9.26
CA PRO A 62 -19.47 -7.71 -7.83
C PRO A 62 -18.06 -8.16 -7.46
N LEU A 63 -17.44 -7.52 -6.47
CA LEU A 63 -16.14 -7.95 -5.98
C LEU A 63 -16.24 -9.34 -5.36
N PRO A 64 -15.27 -10.24 -5.63
CA PRO A 64 -15.30 -11.58 -5.09
C PRO A 64 -15.24 -11.57 -3.56
N PRO A 65 -15.97 -12.47 -2.88
CA PRO A 65 -15.87 -12.59 -1.44
C PRO A 65 -14.48 -13.04 -1.01
N GLY A 66 -14.02 -12.52 0.13
CA GLY A 66 -12.71 -12.87 0.68
C GLY A 66 -11.52 -12.17 0.04
N LEU A 67 -11.75 -11.18 -0.81
CA LEU A 67 -10.69 -10.33 -1.37
C LEU A 67 -10.35 -9.20 -0.38
N PRO A 68 -9.17 -9.24 0.28
CA PRO A 68 -8.74 -8.13 1.13
C PRO A 68 -8.34 -6.93 0.27
N MET A 69 -8.82 -5.73 0.66
CA MET A 69 -8.61 -4.52 -0.13
C MET A 69 -8.17 -3.36 0.75
N VAL A 70 -7.53 -2.37 0.12
CA VAL A 70 -7.44 -1.02 0.64
C VAL A 70 -8.35 -0.11 -0.19
N GLU A 71 -9.21 0.66 0.50
CA GLU A 71 -10.05 1.69 -0.12
C GLU A 71 -9.36 3.04 0.04
N LEU A 72 -9.04 3.68 -1.07
CA LEU A 72 -8.59 5.07 -1.07
C LEU A 72 -9.82 5.96 -1.22
N THR A 73 -10.03 6.86 -0.24
CA THR A 73 -11.09 7.86 -0.29
C THR A 73 -10.47 9.23 -0.54
N HIS A 74 -10.75 9.79 -1.71
CA HIS A 74 -10.36 11.16 -2.05
C HIS A 74 -11.55 12.09 -1.93
N ASN A 75 -11.59 12.86 -0.84
CA ASN A 75 -12.56 13.94 -0.66
C ASN A 75 -12.06 15.14 -1.46
N TRP A 76 -12.86 15.62 -2.42
CA TRP A 76 -12.40 16.61 -3.41
C TRP A 76 -11.99 17.96 -2.80
N ASP A 77 -12.53 18.28 -1.64
CA ASP A 77 -12.29 19.55 -0.94
C ASP A 77 -11.23 19.45 0.18
N GLU A 78 -10.67 18.26 0.42
CA GLU A 78 -9.65 18.04 1.42
C GLU A 78 -8.31 17.66 0.77
N ARG A 79 -7.21 18.33 1.18
CA ARG A 79 -5.89 18.14 0.58
C ARG A 79 -4.84 17.58 1.55
N ALA A 80 -5.10 17.66 2.84
CA ALA A 80 -4.16 17.20 3.85
C ALA A 80 -4.90 16.60 5.04
N TYR A 81 -4.27 15.58 5.63
CA TYR A 81 -4.79 14.87 6.78
C TYR A 81 -3.73 14.80 7.89
N ALA A 82 -4.14 15.03 9.12
CA ALA A 82 -3.31 14.79 10.29
C ALA A 82 -3.58 13.39 10.83
N GLY A 83 -2.54 12.58 10.96
CA GLY A 83 -2.62 11.26 11.55
C GLY A 83 -2.36 11.29 13.06
N GLY A 84 -2.96 10.34 13.78
CA GLY A 84 -2.61 10.01 15.15
C GLY A 84 -1.69 8.78 15.22
N ARG A 85 -1.42 8.31 16.44
CA ARG A 85 -0.61 7.09 16.64
C ARG A 85 -1.45 5.82 16.87
N ASN A 86 -2.76 5.93 16.90
CA ASN A 86 -3.63 4.78 17.09
C ASN A 86 -3.52 3.77 15.95
N PHE A 87 -3.61 4.24 14.69
CA PHE A 87 -3.37 3.41 13.53
C PHE A 87 -1.85 3.18 13.35
N GLY A 88 -1.44 1.92 13.20
CA GLY A 88 -0.04 1.54 12.98
C GLY A 88 0.34 1.57 11.51
N HIS A 89 0.15 0.46 10.83
CA HIS A 89 0.54 0.30 9.41
C HIS A 89 -0.32 -0.74 8.70
N LEU A 90 -0.23 -0.75 7.38
CA LEU A 90 -0.64 -1.86 6.54
C LEU A 90 0.60 -2.68 6.19
N ALA A 91 0.48 -4.00 6.15
CA ALA A 91 1.58 -4.89 5.81
C ALA A 91 1.31 -5.65 4.52
N TYR A 92 2.33 -5.76 3.68
CA TYR A 92 2.28 -6.49 2.42
C TYR A 92 3.49 -7.41 2.30
N ARG A 93 3.24 -8.65 1.89
CA ARG A 93 4.28 -9.57 1.48
C ARG A 93 4.75 -9.21 0.07
N VAL A 94 6.05 -9.24 -0.16
CA VAL A 94 6.68 -9.02 -1.47
C VAL A 94 7.62 -10.18 -1.80
N ASP A 95 7.74 -10.52 -3.08
CA ASP A 95 8.59 -11.63 -3.51
C ASP A 95 10.08 -11.32 -3.44
N ASP A 96 10.46 -10.05 -3.67
CA ASP A 96 11.82 -9.53 -3.56
C ASP A 96 11.78 -8.15 -2.89
N ILE A 97 12.20 -8.10 -1.62
CA ILE A 97 12.14 -6.88 -0.83
C ILE A 97 13.11 -5.80 -1.35
N TYR A 98 14.24 -6.20 -1.94
CA TYR A 98 15.19 -5.25 -2.52
C TYR A 98 14.61 -4.60 -3.78
N ALA A 99 14.05 -5.41 -4.69
CA ALA A 99 13.39 -4.90 -5.88
C ALA A 99 12.19 -3.99 -5.54
N ALA A 100 11.43 -4.33 -4.51
CA ALA A 100 10.33 -3.49 -4.03
C ALA A 100 10.84 -2.13 -3.52
N CYS A 101 11.89 -2.11 -2.70
CA CYS A 101 12.50 -0.88 -2.22
C CYS A 101 13.12 -0.05 -3.34
N GLU A 102 13.74 -0.69 -4.33
CA GLU A 102 14.29 0.00 -5.52
C GLU A 102 13.18 0.68 -6.35
N ARG A 103 12.03 0.03 -6.55
CA ARG A 103 10.87 0.65 -7.21
C ARG A 103 10.38 1.88 -6.46
N PHE A 104 10.21 1.80 -5.15
CA PHE A 104 9.81 2.95 -4.35
C PHE A 104 10.83 4.08 -4.41
N ALA A 105 12.12 3.78 -4.30
CA ALA A 105 13.19 4.77 -4.40
C ALA A 105 13.19 5.46 -5.79
N ALA A 106 12.95 4.73 -6.85
CA ALA A 106 12.84 5.28 -8.21
C ALA A 106 11.64 6.23 -8.37
N LEU A 107 10.58 6.06 -7.57
CA LEU A 107 9.44 6.97 -7.50
C LEU A 107 9.67 8.16 -6.56
N GLY A 108 10.85 8.29 -5.96
CA GLY A 108 11.17 9.35 -5.00
C GLY A 108 10.62 9.10 -3.59
N VAL A 109 10.18 7.89 -3.29
CA VAL A 109 9.70 7.51 -1.95
C VAL A 109 10.89 7.21 -1.05
N THR A 110 10.90 7.79 0.14
CA THR A 110 11.91 7.49 1.16
C THR A 110 11.70 6.08 1.72
N ILE A 111 12.77 5.30 1.77
CA ILE A 111 12.78 4.02 2.49
C ILE A 111 13.10 4.34 3.95
N ASN A 112 12.07 4.44 4.79
CA ASN A 112 12.20 4.89 6.18
C ASN A 112 13.00 3.89 7.02
N ARG A 113 12.64 2.61 6.95
CA ARG A 113 13.44 1.53 7.53
C ARG A 113 13.93 0.65 6.39
N PRO A 114 15.22 0.72 6.03
CA PRO A 114 15.79 -0.10 4.95
C PRO A 114 15.76 -1.60 5.27
N PRO A 115 15.71 -2.47 4.24
CA PRO A 115 15.71 -3.92 4.42
C PRO A 115 17.11 -4.48 4.72
N ARG A 116 17.76 -4.02 5.81
CA ARG A 116 19.14 -4.41 6.17
C ARG A 116 19.31 -5.91 6.39
N ASP A 117 18.27 -6.55 6.89
CA ASP A 117 18.22 -7.97 7.20
C ASP A 117 17.65 -8.83 6.05
N GLY A 118 17.34 -8.23 4.92
CA GLY A 118 16.68 -8.91 3.80
C GLY A 118 15.27 -9.39 4.09
N ARG A 119 14.64 -8.94 5.19
CA ARG A 119 13.33 -9.42 5.65
C ARG A 119 12.25 -8.36 5.63
N MET A 120 12.54 -7.17 6.15
CA MET A 120 11.52 -6.17 6.45
C MET A 120 11.98 -4.76 6.07
N ALA A 121 11.06 -3.98 5.53
CA ALA A 121 11.26 -2.56 5.28
C ALA A 121 10.00 -1.78 5.62
N PHE A 122 10.14 -0.47 5.84
CA PHE A 122 9.03 0.48 5.97
C PHE A 122 9.19 1.64 5.01
N VAL A 123 8.07 1.98 4.39
CA VAL A 123 7.88 3.21 3.58
C VAL A 123 6.62 3.92 4.05
N ARG A 124 6.43 5.18 3.65
CA ARG A 124 5.20 5.93 3.94
C ARG A 124 4.59 6.44 2.66
N SER A 125 3.26 6.36 2.58
CA SER A 125 2.49 6.94 1.49
C SER A 125 2.59 8.47 1.49
N PRO A 126 2.18 9.17 0.42
CA PRO A 126 2.15 10.63 0.38
C PRO A 126 1.37 11.26 1.54
N ASP A 127 0.33 10.59 2.03
CA ASP A 127 -0.49 11.05 3.17
C ASP A 127 0.04 10.57 4.53
N GLY A 128 1.20 9.93 4.56
CA GLY A 128 1.88 9.52 5.79
C GLY A 128 1.41 8.19 6.37
N VAL A 129 0.68 7.37 5.61
CA VAL A 129 0.32 6.00 6.04
C VAL A 129 1.55 5.11 5.95
N SER A 130 1.93 4.47 7.05
CA SER A 130 3.04 3.52 7.08
C SER A 130 2.67 2.22 6.37
N ILE A 131 3.59 1.72 5.56
CA ILE A 131 3.49 0.44 4.87
C ILE A 131 4.70 -0.41 5.26
N GLU A 132 4.43 -1.57 5.84
CA GLU A 132 5.43 -2.60 6.11
C GLU A 132 5.55 -3.53 4.91
N LEU A 133 6.77 -3.74 4.44
CA LEU A 133 7.09 -4.72 3.41
C LEU A 133 7.77 -5.92 4.07
N LEU A 134 7.28 -7.11 3.79
CA LEU A 134 7.81 -8.35 4.33
C LEU A 134 8.23 -9.28 3.19
N GLN A 135 9.47 -9.77 3.25
CA GLN A 135 9.99 -10.76 2.30
C GLN A 135 9.18 -12.05 2.37
N ALA A 136 8.79 -12.57 1.21
CA ALA A 136 8.21 -13.90 1.10
C ALA A 136 9.27 -14.97 1.40
N GLY A 137 8.89 -15.98 2.20
CA GLY A 137 9.81 -17.06 2.57
C GLY A 137 10.94 -16.62 3.49
N GLU A 138 12.15 -17.16 3.26
CA GLU A 138 13.33 -16.83 4.05
C GLU A 138 13.87 -15.43 3.73
N PRO A 139 14.55 -14.78 4.70
CA PRO A 139 15.22 -13.52 4.44
C PRO A 139 16.23 -13.64 3.30
N LEU A 140 16.28 -12.64 2.44
CA LEU A 140 17.34 -12.57 1.44
C LEU A 140 18.69 -12.23 2.10
N PRO A 141 19.83 -12.69 1.53
CA PRO A 141 21.14 -12.30 2.05
C PRO A 141 21.29 -10.78 2.11
N PRO A 142 21.92 -10.22 3.17
CA PRO A 142 22.18 -8.78 3.25
C PRO A 142 22.92 -8.28 2.00
N ARG A 143 22.47 -7.12 1.49
CA ARG A 143 22.99 -6.53 0.24
C ARG A 143 23.12 -5.02 0.38
N GLU A 144 24.26 -4.47 -0.05
CA GLU A 144 24.43 -3.04 -0.17
C GLU A 144 23.59 -2.46 -1.35
N PRO A 145 23.11 -1.21 -1.26
CA PRO A 145 23.35 -0.23 -0.17
C PRO A 145 22.47 -0.44 1.06
N TRP A 146 21.56 -1.40 1.03
CA TRP A 146 20.55 -1.59 2.09
C TRP A 146 21.13 -2.08 3.41
N ALA A 147 22.16 -2.96 3.35
CA ALA A 147 22.75 -3.56 4.55
C ALA A 147 23.31 -2.54 5.55
N SER A 148 23.87 -1.45 5.05
CA SER A 148 24.43 -0.36 5.88
C SER A 148 23.58 0.91 5.92
N ALA A 149 22.44 0.94 5.22
CA ALA A 149 21.61 2.14 5.15
C ALA A 149 20.96 2.46 6.52
N PRO A 150 20.97 3.73 6.96
CA PRO A 150 20.34 4.14 8.22
C PRO A 150 18.83 4.27 8.09
N ASN A 151 18.13 4.28 9.23
CA ASN A 151 16.73 4.69 9.27
C ASN A 151 16.60 6.19 8.94
N ILE A 152 15.53 6.56 8.27
CA ILE A 152 15.22 7.96 7.88
C ILE A 152 13.82 8.30 8.38
N GLY A 153 13.71 9.34 9.22
CA GLY A 153 12.43 9.79 9.76
C GLY A 153 11.79 8.79 10.71
N ALA A 154 10.46 8.79 10.77
CA ALA A 154 9.63 7.91 11.58
C ALA A 154 8.56 7.23 10.71
N TRP A 155 8.08 6.08 11.16
CA TRP A 155 7.05 5.31 10.48
C TRP A 155 6.10 4.60 11.46
#